data_d7774ada8c4b1d5839e705104a08af11
#
_entry.id   d7774ada8c4b1d5839e705104a08af11
#
_cell.length_a   1.000
_cell.length_b   1.000
_cell.length_c   1.000
_cell.angle_alpha   90.00
_cell.angle_beta   90.00
_cell.angle_gamma   90.00
#
_symmetry.space_group_name_H-M   'P 1'
#
loop_
_entity.id
_entity.type
_entity.pdbx_description
1 polymer ?
#
loop_
_entity_poly.entity_id
_entity_poly.type
_entity_poly.pdbx_seq_one_letter_code
_entity_poly.pdbx_strand_id
1 'polypeptide(L)' 'MNTSNKVVPLNEINMIDEQASIWLVRLDNGHLSEQARKELKAWLAADKRHPIALKAMA' A
#
# COMPACT_ATOMS: atom_id res chain seq x y z
N MET A 1 -25.82 -4.67 -15.72
CA MET A 1 -25.58 -4.51 -15.36
C MET A 1 -24.59 -4.65 -14.69
N ASN A 2 -24.15 -4.98 -14.50
CA ASN A 2 -23.34 -5.14 -13.87
C ASN A 2 -22.11 -5.16 -14.32
N THR A 3 -21.86 -4.63 -15.04
CA THR A 3 -20.61 -4.45 -15.57
C THR A 3 -19.65 -3.92 -14.63
N SER A 4 -20.05 -3.33 -13.61
CA SER A 4 -19.15 -2.78 -12.64
C SER A 4 -18.19 -3.81 -12.12
N ASN A 5 -18.48 -5.03 -12.34
CA ASN A 5 -17.58 -6.05 -11.89
C ASN A 5 -16.23 -5.94 -12.48
N LYS A 6 -16.14 -5.44 -13.64
CA LYS A 6 -14.88 -5.40 -14.29
C LYS A 6 -13.95 -4.40 -13.73
N VAL A 7 -14.47 -3.52 -12.93
CA VAL A 7 -13.65 -2.47 -12.37
C VAL A 7 -12.84 -2.94 -11.19
N VAL A 8 -13.17 -4.09 -10.67
CA VAL A 8 -12.50 -4.57 -9.47
C VAL A 8 -10.99 -4.57 -9.56
N PRO A 9 -10.38 -5.09 -10.61
CA PRO A 9 -8.92 -5.12 -10.65
C PRO A 9 -8.31 -3.74 -10.58
N LEU A 10 -8.94 -2.77 -11.22
CA LEU A 10 -8.43 -1.42 -11.15
C LEU A 10 -8.49 -0.86 -9.76
N ASN A 11 -9.58 -1.15 -9.07
CA ASN A 11 -9.73 -0.69 -7.71
C ASN A 11 -8.65 -1.27 -6.81
N GLU A 12 -8.33 -2.52 -7.01
CA GLU A 12 -7.30 -3.15 -6.21
C GLU A 12 -5.96 -2.49 -6.43
N ILE A 13 -5.65 -2.18 -7.66
CA ILE A 13 -4.40 -1.53 -7.97
C ILE A 13 -4.33 -0.17 -7.31
N ASN A 14 -5.42 0.57 -7.40
CA ASN A 14 -5.46 1.89 -6.79
C ASN A 14 -5.31 1.81 -5.29
N MET A 15 -5.90 0.79 -4.67
CA MET A 15 -5.80 0.67 -3.24
C MET A 15 -4.36 0.41 -2.79
N ILE A 16 -3.66 -0.41 -3.54
CA ILE A 16 -2.27 -0.70 -3.19
C ILE A 16 -1.42 0.56 -3.33
N ASP A 17 -1.61 1.28 -4.42
CA ASP A 17 -0.86 2.51 -4.63
C ASP A 17 -1.16 3.54 -3.55
N GLU A 18 -2.43 3.63 -3.20
CA GLU A 18 -2.85 4.57 -2.19
C GLU A 18 -2.21 4.24 -0.85
N GLN A 19 -2.21 2.98 -0.49
CA GLN A 19 -1.62 2.57 0.76
C GLN A 19 -0.11 2.77 0.75
N ALA A 20 0.52 2.49 -0.37
CA ALA A 20 1.95 2.71 -0.47
C ALA A 20 2.29 4.18 -0.31
N SER A 21 1.47 5.05 -0.89
CA SER A 21 1.69 6.49 -0.74
C SER A 21 1.60 6.92 0.71
N ILE A 22 0.62 6.39 1.42
CA ILE A 22 0.45 6.73 2.83
C ILE A 22 1.67 6.31 3.62
N TRP A 23 2.17 5.11 3.36
CA TRP A 23 3.35 4.64 4.06
C TRP A 23 4.58 5.48 3.73
N LEU A 24 4.70 5.90 2.48
CA LEU A 24 5.83 6.74 2.09
C LEU A 24 5.80 8.07 2.84
N VAL A 25 4.62 8.66 2.96
CA VAL A 25 4.51 9.91 3.69
C VAL A 25 4.94 9.73 5.14
N ARG A 26 4.52 8.64 5.75
CA ARG A 26 4.90 8.36 7.12
C ARG A 26 6.39 8.16 7.27
N LEU A 27 6.97 7.42 6.34
CA LEU A 27 8.41 7.19 6.37
C LEU A 27 9.18 8.49 6.16
N ASP A 28 8.65 9.33 5.29
CA ASP A 28 9.30 10.57 4.97
C ASP A 28 9.29 11.55 6.14
N ASN A 29 8.28 11.44 6.97
CA ASN A 29 8.23 12.24 8.19
C ASN A 29 9.28 11.82 9.18
N GLY A 30 9.87 10.68 8.95
CA GLY A 30 11.06 10.31 9.66
C GLY A 30 10.87 9.68 10.99
N HIS A 31 9.66 9.42 11.41
CA HIS A 31 9.48 8.87 12.73
C HIS A 31 8.27 7.95 12.81
N LEU A 32 8.53 6.67 12.76
CA LEU A 32 7.48 5.69 12.92
C LEU A 32 7.50 5.16 14.34
N SER A 33 6.33 5.09 14.95
CA SER A 33 6.23 4.45 16.25
C SER A 33 6.48 2.96 16.07
N GLU A 34 6.71 2.29 17.18
CA GLU A 34 6.92 0.87 17.15
C GLU A 34 5.72 0.15 16.56
N GLN A 35 4.55 0.61 16.93
CA GLN A 35 3.32 0.03 16.44
C GLN A 35 3.22 0.20 14.91
N ALA A 36 3.53 1.38 14.43
CA ALA A 36 3.46 1.65 13.00
C ALA A 36 4.46 0.80 12.23
N ARG A 37 5.62 0.57 12.81
CA ARG A 37 6.62 -0.27 12.15
C ARG A 37 6.13 -1.70 12.02
N LYS A 38 5.47 -2.21 13.04
CA LYS A 38 4.91 -3.55 12.97
C LYS A 38 3.84 -3.62 11.90
N GLU A 39 3.03 -2.58 11.82
CA GLU A 39 1.99 -2.55 10.81
C GLU A 39 2.58 -2.51 9.41
N LEU A 40 3.64 -1.75 9.24
CA LEU A 40 4.29 -1.69 7.94
C LEU A 40 4.84 -3.05 7.55
N LYS A 41 5.49 -3.73 8.47
CA LYS A 41 6.02 -5.06 8.18
C LYS A 41 4.91 -6.01 7.80
N ALA A 42 3.80 -5.96 8.52
CA ALA A 42 2.67 -6.83 8.20
C ALA A 42 2.11 -6.51 6.84
N TRP A 43 2.02 -5.23 6.51
CA TRP A 43 1.51 -4.82 5.22
C TRP A 43 2.42 -5.31 4.10
N LEU A 44 3.72 -5.17 4.28
CA LEU A 44 4.68 -5.61 3.27
C LEU A 44 4.62 -7.11 3.06
N ALA A 45 4.37 -7.86 4.12
CA ALA A 45 4.32 -9.30 4.03
C ALA A 45 2.99 -9.82 3.52
N ALA A 46 1.96 -8.99 3.54
CA ALA A 46 0.62 -9.44 3.18
C ALA A 46 0.46 -9.72 1.70
N ASP A 47 1.24 -9.05 0.86
CA ASP A 47 1.09 -9.21 -0.57
C ASP A 47 2.41 -8.85 -1.22
N LYS A 48 2.81 -9.67 -2.18
CA LYS A 48 4.07 -9.43 -2.89
C LYS A 48 4.07 -8.09 -3.60
N ARG A 49 2.90 -7.63 -3.99
CA ARG A 49 2.80 -6.37 -4.73
C ARG A 49 3.04 -5.17 -3.84
N HIS A 50 2.86 -5.32 -2.53
CA HIS A 50 3.01 -4.20 -1.62
C HIS A 50 4.44 -3.66 -1.60
N PRO A 51 5.45 -4.48 -1.38
CA PRO A 51 6.82 -3.94 -1.40
C PRO A 51 7.21 -3.40 -2.78
N ILE A 52 6.69 -4.02 -3.83
CA ILE A 52 6.99 -3.53 -5.17
C ILE A 52 6.41 -2.15 -5.38
N ALA A 53 5.18 -1.94 -4.94
CA ALA A 53 4.54 -0.64 -5.08
C ALA A 53 5.26 0.41 -4.26
N LEU A 54 5.64 0.07 -3.06
CA LEU A 54 6.32 1.02 -2.19
C LEU A 54 7.64 1.44 -2.80
N LYS A 55 8.37 0.47 -3.31
CA LYS A 55 9.67 0.74 -3.91
C LYS A 55 9.52 1.56 -5.18
N ALA A 56 8.50 1.30 -5.96
CA ALA A 56 8.28 2.03 -7.18
C ALA A 56 7.96 3.49 -6.92
N MET A 57 7.35 3.78 -5.80
CA MET A 57 7.00 5.15 -5.48
C MET A 57 8.12 5.89 -4.78
N ALA A 58 9.02 5.16 -4.22
CA ALA A 58 10.14 5.81 -3.57
C ALA A 58 11.12 6.34 -4.59
#